data_3c146d91f8cb53a5627fe5496a602e5c
#
_entry.id   3c146d91f8cb53a5627fe5496a602e5c
#
_cell.length_a   1.000
_cell.length_b   1.000
_cell.length_c   1.000
_cell.angle_alpha   90.00
_cell.angle_beta   90.00
_cell.angle_gamma   90.00
#
_symmetry.space_group_name_H-M   'P 1'
#
loop_
_entity.id
_entity.type
_entity.pdbx_description
1 polymer ?
#
loop_
_entity_poly.entity_id
_entity_poly.type
_entity_poly.pdbx_seq_one_letter_code
_entity_poly.pdbx_strand_id
1 'polypeptide(L)'
;MATKIAIIEDDQAISQMYRFKFEAEGYSVQTAENGKLGLALVESLVPDIILLDLMMPEMTGDVMLAKMRATPWGKDLKVIILTNMGEQEIPAAVKELGVSAVILKADMTPRQVADLVKKQLEA
;
A
#
# COMPACT_ATOMS: atom_id res chain seq x y z
N MET A 1 4.87 -11.44 17.54
CA MET A 1 5.52 -11.18 16.25
C MET A 1 5.13 -9.82 15.73
N ALA A 2 6.04 -9.15 15.04
CA ALA A 2 5.76 -7.81 14.53
C ALA A 2 4.77 -7.88 13.35
N THR A 3 3.84 -6.93 13.32
CA THR A 3 2.96 -6.73 12.18
C THR A 3 3.79 -6.29 10.97
N LYS A 4 3.54 -6.89 9.82
CA LYS A 4 4.29 -6.65 8.59
C LYS A 4 3.56 -5.68 7.69
N ILE A 5 4.24 -4.62 7.28
CA ILE A 5 3.71 -3.61 6.35
C ILE A 5 4.59 -3.59 5.11
N ALA A 6 3.96 -3.62 3.94
CA ALA A 6 4.64 -3.40 2.67
C ALA A 6 4.27 -2.02 2.14
N ILE A 7 5.26 -1.24 1.74
CA ILE A 7 5.04 0.08 1.14
C ILE A 7 5.54 0.02 -0.30
N ILE A 8 4.62 0.21 -1.24
CA ILE A 8 4.92 0.17 -2.68
C ILE A 8 4.79 1.59 -3.22
N GLU A 9 5.92 2.25 -3.39
CA GLU A 9 6.01 3.68 -3.69
C GLU A 9 7.30 3.98 -4.44
N ASP A 10 7.22 4.71 -5.56
CA ASP A 10 8.40 5.04 -6.35
C ASP A 10 9.19 6.23 -5.81
N ASP A 11 8.55 7.14 -5.07
CA ASP A 11 9.24 8.28 -4.45
C ASP A 11 9.95 7.81 -3.19
N GLN A 12 11.28 7.77 -3.25
CA GLN A 12 12.10 7.25 -2.14
C GLN A 12 11.97 8.09 -0.87
N ALA A 13 11.81 9.40 -1.00
CA ALA A 13 11.65 10.28 0.16
C ALA A 13 10.34 9.96 0.90
N ILE A 14 9.26 9.79 0.16
CA ILE A 14 7.96 9.43 0.72
C ILE A 14 8.01 8.04 1.34
N SER A 15 8.58 7.08 0.62
CA SER A 15 8.71 5.70 1.09
C SER A 15 9.47 5.63 2.42
N GLN A 16 10.61 6.32 2.51
CA GLN A 16 11.43 6.33 3.72
C GLN A 16 10.74 7.05 4.88
N MET A 17 9.99 8.11 4.59
CA MET A 17 9.23 8.84 5.60
C MET A 17 8.20 7.92 6.28
N TYR A 18 7.42 7.18 5.50
CA TYR A 18 6.44 6.24 6.05
C TYR A 18 7.10 5.06 6.73
N ARG A 19 8.16 4.53 6.14
CA ARG A 19 8.92 3.44 6.75
C ARG A 19 9.40 3.83 8.14
N PHE A 20 10.00 5.01 8.25
CA PHE A 20 10.51 5.53 9.52
C PHE A 20 9.38 5.65 10.54
N LYS A 21 8.25 6.21 10.11
CA LYS A 21 7.10 6.42 10.98
C LYS A 21 6.54 5.09 11.51
N PHE A 22 6.38 4.11 10.63
CA PHE A 22 5.81 2.82 11.01
C PHE A 22 6.78 1.99 11.86
N GLU A 23 8.06 2.02 11.53
CA GLU A 23 9.07 1.33 12.34
C GLU A 23 9.14 1.89 13.77
N ALA A 24 8.95 3.20 13.90
CA ALA A 24 8.90 3.85 15.23
C ALA A 24 7.72 3.35 16.06
N GLU A 25 6.67 2.87 15.42
CA GLU A 25 5.50 2.31 16.10
C GLU A 25 5.57 0.80 16.30
N GLY A 26 6.69 0.18 15.96
CA GLY A 26 6.93 -1.23 16.21
C GLY A 26 6.59 -2.17 15.06
N TYR A 27 6.23 -1.64 13.90
CA TYR A 27 5.94 -2.48 12.73
C TYR A 27 7.21 -2.91 12.01
N SER A 28 7.15 -4.06 11.35
CA SER A 28 8.21 -4.53 10.45
C SER A 28 7.86 -4.05 9.03
N VAL A 29 8.70 -3.21 8.42
CA VAL A 29 8.38 -2.55 7.17
C VAL A 29 9.35 -2.95 6.07
N GLN A 30 8.81 -3.32 4.91
CA GLN A 30 9.56 -3.56 3.68
C GLN A 30 9.02 -2.64 2.59
N THR A 31 9.88 -2.21 1.68
CA THR A 31 9.50 -1.28 0.62
C THR A 31 9.86 -1.79 -0.75
N ALA A 32 9.10 -1.38 -1.76
CA ALA A 32 9.41 -1.63 -3.16
C ALA A 32 9.13 -0.36 -3.96
N GLU A 33 9.89 -0.13 -5.03
CA GLU A 33 9.85 1.12 -5.78
C GLU A 33 8.96 1.11 -7.02
N ASN A 34 8.38 -0.04 -7.36
CA ASN A 34 7.43 -0.14 -8.47
C ASN A 34 6.52 -1.35 -8.27
N GLY A 35 5.51 -1.47 -9.14
CA GLY A 35 4.54 -2.54 -9.02
C GLY A 35 5.10 -3.93 -9.28
N LYS A 36 6.09 -4.04 -10.16
CA LYS A 36 6.73 -5.32 -10.46
C LYS A 36 7.49 -5.86 -9.24
N LEU A 37 8.33 -5.02 -8.65
CA LEU A 37 9.05 -5.37 -7.42
C LEU A 37 8.10 -5.53 -6.25
N GLY A 38 7.05 -4.70 -6.21
CA GLY A 38 6.03 -4.77 -5.17
C GLY A 38 5.29 -6.09 -5.17
N LEU A 39 4.91 -6.57 -6.35
CA LEU A 39 4.21 -7.84 -6.48
C LEU A 39 5.08 -9.00 -5.96
N ALA A 40 6.36 -9.01 -6.33
CA ALA A 40 7.31 -10.01 -5.85
C ALA A 40 7.48 -9.92 -4.32
N LEU A 41 7.56 -8.70 -3.79
CA LEU A 41 7.72 -8.48 -2.36
C LEU A 41 6.50 -9.00 -1.57
N VAL A 42 5.30 -8.65 -1.99
CA VAL A 42 4.09 -9.05 -1.24
C VAL A 42 3.85 -10.55 -1.32
N GLU A 43 4.20 -11.19 -2.43
CA GLU A 43 4.12 -12.64 -2.54
C GLU A 43 5.05 -13.32 -1.54
N SER A 44 6.28 -12.84 -1.43
CA SER A 44 7.29 -13.40 -0.52
C SER A 44 6.98 -13.10 0.95
N LEU A 45 6.57 -11.87 1.23
CA LEU A 45 6.38 -11.38 2.60
C LEU A 45 5.01 -11.77 3.19
N VAL A 46 3.99 -11.78 2.36
CA VAL A 46 2.58 -11.90 2.76
C VAL A 46 2.29 -10.93 3.92
N PRO A 47 2.33 -9.61 3.65
CA PRO A 47 2.18 -8.61 4.71
C PRO A 47 0.77 -8.57 5.29
N ASP A 48 0.66 -8.00 6.47
CA ASP A 48 -0.64 -7.78 7.11
C ASP A 48 -1.41 -6.63 6.46
N ILE A 49 -0.69 -5.66 5.90
CA ILE A 49 -1.30 -4.54 5.17
C ILE A 49 -0.30 -3.99 4.15
N ILE A 50 -0.83 -3.47 3.05
CA ILE A 50 -0.05 -2.89 1.95
C ILE A 50 -0.47 -1.43 1.77
N LEU A 51 0.52 -0.53 1.70
CA LEU A 51 0.33 0.83 1.22
C LEU A 51 0.79 0.87 -0.22
N LEU A 52 -0.11 1.20 -1.14
CA LEU A 52 0.14 1.08 -2.57
C LEU A 52 -0.15 2.39 -3.29
N ASP A 53 0.88 2.94 -3.96
CA ASP A 53 0.71 4.07 -4.86
C ASP A 53 0.21 3.56 -6.21
N LEU A 54 -0.65 4.32 -6.87
CA LEU A 54 -1.16 3.96 -8.18
C LEU A 54 -0.23 4.39 -9.32
N MET A 55 0.51 5.48 -9.14
CA MET A 55 1.36 6.02 -10.21
C MET A 55 2.81 5.66 -10.00
N MET A 56 3.26 4.60 -10.66
CA MET A 56 4.64 4.11 -10.55
C MET A 56 5.14 3.66 -11.93
N PRO A 57 6.47 3.70 -12.15
CA PRO A 57 7.05 3.14 -13.37
C PRO A 57 6.98 1.61 -13.37
N GLU A 58 7.28 1.00 -14.49
CA GLU A 58 7.34 -0.45 -14.75
C GLU A 58 5.96 -1.11 -14.66
N MET A 59 5.28 -1.00 -13.54
CA MET A 59 3.94 -1.53 -13.36
C MET A 59 3.19 -0.60 -12.41
N THR A 60 2.07 -0.06 -12.86
CA THR A 60 1.24 0.82 -12.05
C THR A 60 0.55 0.05 -10.92
N GLY A 61 0.12 0.78 -9.88
CA GLY A 61 -0.48 0.14 -8.70
C GLY A 61 -1.77 -0.59 -8.99
N ASP A 62 -2.60 -0.06 -9.91
CA ASP A 62 -3.85 -0.71 -10.28
C ASP A 62 -3.60 -2.05 -10.99
N VAL A 63 -2.57 -2.13 -11.83
CA VAL A 63 -2.18 -3.39 -12.49
C VAL A 63 -1.64 -4.37 -11.46
N MET A 64 -0.78 -3.90 -10.55
CA MET A 64 -0.26 -4.75 -9.47
C MET A 64 -1.39 -5.32 -8.62
N LEU A 65 -2.34 -4.47 -8.25
CA LEU A 65 -3.49 -4.87 -7.44
C LEU A 65 -4.31 -5.95 -8.14
N ALA A 66 -4.59 -5.77 -9.42
CA ALA A 66 -5.34 -6.75 -10.20
C ALA A 66 -4.61 -8.10 -10.26
N LYS A 67 -3.32 -8.08 -10.50
CA LYS A 67 -2.51 -9.31 -10.54
C LYS A 67 -2.48 -10.00 -9.18
N MET A 68 -2.34 -9.24 -8.11
CA MET A 68 -2.33 -9.78 -6.76
C MET A 68 -3.67 -10.42 -6.38
N ARG A 69 -4.77 -9.75 -6.69
CA ARG A 69 -6.12 -10.26 -6.39
C ARG A 69 -6.46 -11.54 -7.16
N ALA A 70 -5.79 -11.79 -8.27
CA ALA A 70 -5.98 -13.01 -9.06
C ALA A 70 -5.26 -14.23 -8.46
N THR A 71 -4.48 -14.05 -7.40
CA THR A 71 -3.74 -15.14 -6.74
C THR A 71 -4.46 -15.62 -5.48
N PRO A 72 -4.29 -16.90 -5.10
CA PRO A 72 -4.85 -17.39 -3.83
C PRO A 72 -4.26 -16.70 -2.60
N TRP A 73 -2.97 -16.34 -2.65
CA TRP A 73 -2.30 -15.71 -1.51
C TRP A 73 -2.61 -14.23 -1.38
N GLY A 74 -3.04 -13.58 -2.46
CA GLY A 74 -3.23 -12.13 -2.48
C GLY A 74 -4.67 -11.65 -2.54
N LYS A 75 -5.63 -12.56 -2.65
CA LYS A 75 -7.04 -12.17 -2.87
C LYS A 75 -7.66 -11.43 -1.68
N ASP A 76 -7.17 -11.68 -0.47
CA ASP A 76 -7.75 -11.10 0.76
C ASP A 76 -6.80 -10.18 1.52
N LEU A 77 -5.61 -9.89 0.99
CA LEU A 77 -4.67 -9.00 1.64
C LEU A 77 -5.26 -7.58 1.75
N LYS A 78 -5.05 -6.96 2.90
CA LYS A 78 -5.52 -5.58 3.11
C LYS A 78 -4.66 -4.60 2.33
N VAL A 79 -5.29 -3.72 1.57
CA VAL A 79 -4.61 -2.71 0.76
C VAL A 79 -5.19 -1.33 1.04
N ILE A 80 -4.31 -0.37 1.30
CA ILE A 80 -4.66 1.05 1.36
C ILE A 80 -4.00 1.71 0.16
N ILE A 81 -4.79 2.36 -0.66
CA ILE A 81 -4.28 3.14 -1.79
C ILE A 81 -3.81 4.50 -1.26
N LEU A 82 -2.58 4.86 -1.59
CA LEU A 82 -1.98 6.13 -1.20
C LEU A 82 -1.51 6.83 -2.46
N THR A 83 -2.22 7.88 -2.89
CA THR A 83 -1.98 8.47 -4.20
C THR A 83 -2.21 9.98 -4.19
N ASN A 84 -1.62 10.67 -5.20
CA ASN A 84 -1.92 12.08 -5.47
C ASN A 84 -3.05 12.26 -6.48
N MET A 85 -3.58 11.18 -7.04
CA MET A 85 -4.71 11.24 -7.97
C MET A 85 -5.97 11.71 -7.25
N GLY A 86 -6.73 12.60 -7.88
CA GLY A 86 -8.05 12.97 -7.37
C GLY A 86 -8.96 11.74 -7.34
N GLU A 87 -9.92 11.74 -6.43
CA GLU A 87 -10.80 10.59 -6.25
C GLU A 87 -11.51 10.19 -7.54
N GLN A 88 -11.91 11.17 -8.37
CA GLN A 88 -12.56 10.93 -9.65
C GLN A 88 -11.64 10.33 -10.71
N GLU A 89 -10.32 10.46 -10.54
CA GLU A 89 -9.33 9.95 -11.48
C GLU A 89 -8.92 8.51 -11.16
N ILE A 90 -9.29 8.01 -9.99
CA ILE A 90 -8.95 6.65 -9.59
C ILE A 90 -9.78 5.67 -10.40
N PRO A 91 -9.14 4.69 -11.08
CA PRO A 91 -9.89 3.73 -11.89
C PRO A 91 -10.96 3.00 -11.06
N ALA A 92 -12.14 2.85 -11.62
CA ALA A 92 -13.24 2.14 -10.94
C ALA A 92 -12.84 0.72 -10.56
N ALA A 93 -12.01 0.08 -11.39
CA ALA A 93 -11.51 -1.28 -11.11
C ALA A 93 -10.79 -1.38 -9.77
N VAL A 94 -10.12 -0.32 -9.32
CA VAL A 94 -9.42 -0.32 -8.03
C VAL A 94 -10.40 -0.55 -6.89
N LYS A 95 -11.53 0.14 -6.92
CA LYS A 95 -12.56 -0.01 -5.89
C LYS A 95 -13.20 -1.39 -5.92
N GLU A 96 -13.39 -1.93 -7.12
CA GLU A 96 -13.96 -3.26 -7.30
C GLU A 96 -13.04 -4.38 -6.81
N LEU A 97 -11.75 -4.13 -6.75
CA LEU A 97 -10.77 -5.10 -6.27
C LEU A 97 -10.67 -5.16 -4.74
N GLY A 98 -11.47 -4.39 -4.04
CA GLY A 98 -11.63 -4.52 -2.59
C GLY A 98 -10.50 -3.90 -1.78
N VAL A 99 -10.29 -2.58 -1.91
CA VAL A 99 -9.30 -1.87 -1.09
C VAL A 99 -9.95 -1.43 0.24
N SER A 100 -9.15 -1.41 1.31
CA SER A 100 -9.61 -1.03 2.64
C SER A 100 -9.85 0.47 2.75
N ALA A 101 -9.06 1.28 2.07
CA ALA A 101 -9.19 2.74 2.07
C ALA A 101 -8.41 3.33 0.89
N VAL A 102 -8.80 4.56 0.54
CA VAL A 102 -8.06 5.36 -0.45
C VAL A 102 -7.68 6.67 0.24
N ILE A 103 -6.38 6.99 0.23
CA ILE A 103 -5.85 8.19 0.85
C ILE A 103 -5.24 9.08 -0.23
N LEU A 104 -5.63 10.34 -0.24
CA LEU A 104 -4.97 11.36 -1.05
C LEU A 104 -3.77 11.87 -0.26
N LYS A 105 -2.56 11.75 -0.81
CA LYS A 105 -1.32 12.11 -0.13
C LYS A 105 -1.32 13.55 0.40
N ALA A 106 -1.96 14.46 -0.32
CA ALA A 106 -2.02 15.86 0.07
C ALA A 106 -2.96 16.13 1.25
N ASP A 107 -3.85 15.22 1.56
CA ASP A 107 -4.92 15.43 2.55
C ASP A 107 -4.58 14.89 3.94
N MET A 108 -3.56 14.06 4.07
CA MET A 108 -3.24 13.41 5.35
C MET A 108 -1.76 13.54 5.71
N THR A 109 -1.51 13.80 6.98
CA THR A 109 -0.15 13.78 7.52
C THR A 109 0.30 12.33 7.72
N PRO A 110 1.62 12.06 7.86
CA PRO A 110 2.09 10.71 8.16
C PRO A 110 1.46 10.11 9.42
N ARG A 111 1.24 10.93 10.43
CA ARG A 111 0.59 10.49 11.66
C ARG A 111 -0.85 10.03 11.42
N GLN A 112 -1.60 10.80 10.63
CA GLN A 112 -2.98 10.43 10.26
C GLN A 112 -3.01 9.13 9.48
N VAL A 113 -2.06 8.94 8.55
CA VAL A 113 -1.94 7.70 7.79
C VAL A 113 -1.64 6.53 8.73
N ALA A 114 -0.72 6.72 9.67
CA ALA A 114 -0.38 5.69 10.65
C ALA A 114 -1.59 5.31 11.52
N ASP A 115 -2.38 6.29 11.94
CA ASP A 115 -3.60 6.05 12.71
C ASP A 115 -4.63 5.25 11.90
N LEU A 116 -4.78 5.56 10.62
CA LEU A 116 -5.68 4.83 9.74
C LEU A 116 -5.20 3.39 9.52
N VAL A 117 -3.91 3.19 9.33
CA VAL A 117 -3.31 1.85 9.19
C VAL A 117 -3.62 1.02 10.43
N LYS A 118 -3.40 1.58 11.61
CA LYS A 118 -3.69 0.89 12.86
C LYS A 118 -5.16 0.48 12.95
N LYS A 119 -6.05 1.38 12.57
CA LYS A 119 -7.49 1.13 12.57
C LYS A 119 -7.86 -0.01 11.64
N GLN A 120 -7.28 -0.04 10.45
CA GLN A 120 -7.54 -1.10 9.47
C GLN A 120 -6.99 -2.44 9.92
N LEU A 121 -5.86 -2.45 10.64
CA LEU A 121 -5.28 -3.68 11.16
C LEU A 121 -6.14 -4.29 12.28
N GLU A 122 -6.86 -3.45 13.01
CA GLU A 122 -7.75 -3.89 14.09
C GLU A 122 -9.14 -4.34 13.60
N ALA A 123 -9.47 -4.01 12.36
CA ALA A 123 -10.77 -4.31 11.78
C ALA A 123 -10.96 -5.80 11.43
#